data_c53b29c5fcd4e4579406eaee36398e1b
#
_entry.id   c53b29c5fcd4e4579406eaee36398e1b
#
_cell.length_a   1.000
_cell.length_b   1.000
_cell.length_c   1.000
_cell.angle_alpha   90.00
_cell.angle_beta   90.00
_cell.angle_gamma   90.00
#
_symmetry.space_group_name_H-M   'P 1'
#
loop_
_entity.id
_entity.type
_entity.pdbx_description
1 polymer ?
#
loop_
_entity_poly.entity_id
_entity_poly.type
_entity_poly.pdbx_seq_one_letter_code
_entity_poly.pdbx_strand_id
1 'polypeptide(L)'
;EDKIEKKEKIFLSNAIEQLSVNQQYEWVILLPGMGGHGCIQEAEFFMKKHISNEKILFVLTNIESLKILQQKTGVEIKSHPNVYIDWNNQFKLPTDHSIYPCVIQVNKGKLQQYAFQSPKTPALYNLEKLLKQQHKE
;
A
#
# COMPACT_ATOMS: atom_id res chain seq x y z
N GLU A 1 -8.60 -21.25 -10.20
CA GLU A 1 -7.94 -20.21 -9.48
C GLU A 1 -6.46 -20.50 -9.26
N ASP A 2 -5.70 -19.47 -9.41
CA ASP A 2 -4.27 -19.51 -9.40
C ASP A 2 -3.73 -19.79 -7.99
N LYS A 3 -2.75 -20.70 -7.90
CA LYS A 3 -2.06 -20.96 -6.63
C LYS A 3 -1.33 -19.73 -6.11
N ILE A 4 -0.83 -18.90 -7.01
CA ILE A 4 -0.11 -17.66 -6.64
C ILE A 4 -1.07 -16.69 -5.98
N GLU A 5 -2.25 -16.46 -6.56
CA GLU A 5 -3.25 -15.59 -5.97
C GLU A 5 -3.67 -16.04 -4.58
N LYS A 6 -3.89 -17.34 -4.42
CA LYS A 6 -4.27 -17.90 -3.13
C LYS A 6 -3.17 -17.66 -2.09
N LYS A 7 -1.93 -17.88 -2.49
CA LYS A 7 -0.77 -17.67 -1.61
C LYS A 7 -0.66 -16.21 -1.19
N GLU A 8 -0.84 -15.30 -2.13
CA GLU A 8 -0.78 -13.87 -1.86
C GLU A 8 -1.89 -13.43 -0.93
N LYS A 9 -3.10 -13.91 -1.16
CA LYS A 9 -4.24 -13.56 -0.34
C LYS A 9 -4.04 -14.00 1.12
N ILE A 10 -3.56 -15.22 1.32
CA ILE A 10 -3.29 -15.74 2.66
C ILE A 10 -2.19 -14.90 3.32
N PHE A 11 -1.13 -14.61 2.58
CA PHE A 11 -0.01 -13.83 3.11
C PHE A 11 -0.46 -12.43 3.53
N LEU A 12 -1.19 -11.73 2.66
CA LEU A 12 -1.65 -10.37 2.94
C LEU A 12 -2.67 -10.36 4.08
N SER A 13 -3.59 -11.33 4.11
CA SER A 13 -4.55 -11.42 5.21
C SER A 13 -3.85 -11.57 6.54
N ASN A 14 -2.84 -12.43 6.62
CA ASN A 14 -2.10 -12.64 7.85
C ASN A 14 -1.32 -11.39 8.26
N ALA A 15 -0.69 -10.71 7.29
CA ALA A 15 0.06 -9.50 7.58
C ALA A 15 -0.85 -8.38 8.11
N ILE A 16 -2.01 -8.21 7.49
CA ILE A 16 -3.00 -7.22 7.92
C ILE A 16 -3.49 -7.52 9.33
N GLU A 17 -3.81 -8.78 9.62
CA GLU A 17 -4.31 -9.15 10.94
C GLU A 17 -3.25 -9.03 12.03
N GLN A 18 -2.01 -9.40 11.71
CA GLN A 18 -0.90 -9.26 12.67
C GLN A 18 -0.61 -7.79 12.99
N LEU A 19 -0.78 -6.91 12.02
CA LEU A 19 -0.58 -5.49 12.25
C LEU A 19 -1.67 -4.88 13.13
N SER A 20 -2.78 -5.56 13.29
CA SER A 20 -3.95 -5.06 14.02
C SER A 20 -4.39 -3.71 13.47
N VAL A 21 -4.63 -3.67 12.16
CA VAL A 21 -5.00 -2.45 11.44
C VAL A 21 -6.22 -1.81 12.09
N ASN A 22 -6.11 -0.52 12.39
CA ASN A 22 -7.21 0.24 12.99
C ASN A 22 -8.44 0.15 12.08
N GLN A 23 -9.60 -0.05 12.71
CA GLN A 23 -10.85 -0.27 11.98
C GLN A 23 -11.32 0.96 11.20
N GLN A 24 -10.75 2.12 11.45
CA GLN A 24 -11.08 3.32 10.68
C GLN A 24 -10.55 3.27 9.24
N TYR A 25 -9.50 2.48 8.99
CA TYR A 25 -8.92 2.41 7.66
C TYR A 25 -9.81 1.60 6.72
N GLU A 26 -9.97 2.12 5.51
CA GLU A 26 -10.68 1.46 4.43
C GLU A 26 -9.71 0.92 3.37
N TRP A 27 -8.52 1.49 3.32
CA TRP A 27 -7.51 1.14 2.33
C TRP A 27 -6.14 1.03 2.98
N VAL A 28 -5.38 0.05 2.54
CA VAL A 28 -3.97 -0.11 2.87
C VAL A 28 -3.20 -0.07 1.57
N ILE A 29 -2.28 0.88 1.45
CA ILE A 29 -1.44 1.01 0.26
C ILE A 29 -0.05 0.53 0.61
N LEU A 30 0.38 -0.54 -0.03
CA LEU A 30 1.68 -1.15 0.22
C LEU A 30 2.68 -0.60 -0.78
N LEU A 31 3.73 0.05 -0.30
CA LEU A 31 4.81 0.59 -1.12
C LEU A 31 6.10 -0.19 -0.86
N PRO A 32 6.56 -1.00 -1.82
CA PRO A 32 7.87 -1.64 -1.68
C PRO A 32 8.97 -0.62 -2.00
N GLY A 33 10.00 -0.59 -1.16
CA GLY A 33 11.10 0.35 -1.33
C GLY A 33 12.03 0.01 -2.48
N MET A 34 12.01 -1.24 -2.92
CA MET A 34 12.81 -1.72 -4.04
C MET A 34 11.89 -2.42 -5.02
N GLY A 35 11.92 -2.00 -6.29
CA GLY A 35 11.03 -2.59 -7.28
C GLY A 35 11.04 -1.84 -8.60
N GLY A 36 10.01 -2.04 -9.40
CA GLY A 36 9.88 -1.44 -10.71
C GLY A 36 9.73 0.08 -10.63
N HIS A 37 10.62 0.80 -11.31
CA HIS A 37 10.74 2.26 -11.18
C HIS A 37 9.45 3.03 -11.39
N GLY A 38 8.77 2.82 -12.50
CA GLY A 38 7.59 3.61 -12.82
C GLY A 38 6.45 3.41 -11.83
N CYS A 39 6.20 2.16 -11.45
CA CYS A 39 5.11 1.84 -10.53
C CYS A 39 5.39 2.37 -9.12
N ILE A 40 6.64 2.33 -8.70
CA ILE A 40 7.03 2.88 -7.39
C ILE A 40 6.87 4.39 -7.38
N GLN A 41 7.28 5.07 -8.44
CA GLN A 41 7.12 6.52 -8.54
C GLN A 41 5.65 6.94 -8.50
N GLU A 42 4.78 6.18 -9.16
CA GLU A 42 3.35 6.45 -9.11
C GLU A 42 2.80 6.30 -7.69
N ALA A 43 3.27 5.29 -6.96
CA ALA A 43 2.84 5.07 -5.59
C ALA A 43 3.37 6.16 -4.65
N GLU A 44 4.61 6.60 -4.85
CA GLU A 44 5.17 7.70 -4.07
C GLU A 44 4.39 9.00 -4.30
N PHE A 45 4.03 9.27 -5.54
CA PHE A 45 3.22 10.43 -5.89
C PHE A 45 1.83 10.34 -5.26
N PHE A 46 1.23 9.15 -5.34
CA PHE A 46 -0.08 8.90 -4.71
C PHE A 46 -0.02 9.14 -3.21
N MET A 47 1.02 8.63 -2.54
CA MET A 47 1.18 8.83 -1.10
C MET A 47 1.27 10.32 -0.76
N LYS A 48 2.10 11.06 -1.49
CA LYS A 48 2.24 12.50 -1.26
C LYS A 48 0.91 13.21 -1.40
N LYS A 49 0.14 12.87 -2.41
CA LYS A 49 -1.14 13.51 -2.71
C LYS A 49 -2.21 13.18 -1.67
N HIS A 50 -2.20 11.95 -1.16
CA HIS A 50 -3.27 11.46 -0.28
C HIS A 50 -2.84 11.22 1.16
N ILE A 51 -1.69 11.74 1.55
CA ILE A 51 -1.15 11.50 2.90
C ILE A 51 -2.07 12.01 4.01
N SER A 52 -2.91 12.99 3.70
CA SER A 52 -3.84 13.56 4.68
C SER A 52 -5.15 12.78 4.81
N ASN A 53 -5.35 11.77 3.98
CA ASN A 53 -6.57 10.98 4.03
C ASN A 53 -6.50 9.97 5.17
N GLU A 54 -7.27 10.19 6.23
CA GLU A 54 -7.24 9.38 7.44
C GLU A 54 -7.79 7.96 7.26
N LYS A 55 -8.42 7.68 6.12
CA LYS A 55 -8.95 6.35 5.82
C LYS A 55 -7.96 5.45 5.09
N ILE A 56 -6.79 5.99 4.77
CA ILE A 56 -5.74 5.26 4.06
C ILE A 56 -4.55 5.06 4.99
N LEU A 57 -4.12 3.81 5.13
CA LEU A 57 -2.88 3.46 5.80
C LEU A 57 -1.84 3.16 4.74
N PHE A 58 -0.70 3.84 4.79
CA PHE A 58 0.43 3.57 3.91
C PHE A 58 1.42 2.68 4.63
N VAL A 59 1.76 1.55 4.02
CA VAL A 59 2.73 0.59 4.58
C VAL A 59 3.96 0.61 3.70
N LEU A 60 5.10 0.99 4.28
CA LEU A 60 6.37 1.05 3.56
C LEU A 60 7.18 -0.18 3.92
N THR A 61 7.37 -1.07 2.93
CA THR A 61 8.07 -2.33 3.15
C THR A 61 9.33 -2.41 2.29
N ASN A 62 10.25 -3.28 2.67
CA ASN A 62 11.49 -3.54 1.93
C ASN A 62 12.26 -2.23 1.66
N ILE A 63 12.41 -1.41 2.69
CA ILE A 63 13.01 -0.08 2.59
C ILE A 63 14.51 -0.16 2.84
N GLU A 64 15.30 0.45 1.97
CA GLU A 64 16.73 0.59 2.20
C GLU A 64 17.04 1.83 3.03
N SER A 65 16.39 2.96 2.71
CA SER A 65 16.69 4.23 3.36
C SER A 65 15.44 5.08 3.47
N LEU A 66 15.04 5.33 4.69
CA LEU A 66 13.92 6.23 4.99
C LEU A 66 14.25 7.65 4.57
N LYS A 67 15.51 8.06 4.75
CA LYS A 67 15.96 9.39 4.38
C LYS A 67 15.80 9.65 2.89
N ILE A 68 16.19 8.67 2.05
CA ILE A 68 16.05 8.80 0.61
C ILE A 68 14.58 8.88 0.22
N LEU A 69 13.75 8.06 0.85
CA LEU A 69 12.32 8.07 0.55
C LEU A 69 11.69 9.41 0.93
N GLN A 70 12.06 9.98 2.06
CA GLN A 70 11.58 11.30 2.45
C GLN A 70 12.01 12.39 1.47
N GLN A 71 13.24 12.31 0.98
CA GLN A 71 13.73 13.27 -0.02
C GLN A 71 12.97 13.17 -1.33
N LYS A 72 12.68 11.95 -1.76
CA LYS A 72 11.94 11.73 -3.02
C LYS A 72 10.50 12.22 -2.94
N THR A 73 9.83 11.95 -1.83
CA THR A 73 8.41 12.24 -1.70
C THR A 73 8.13 13.63 -1.15
N GLY A 74 9.08 14.22 -0.44
CA GLY A 74 8.85 15.47 0.28
C GLY A 74 7.93 15.29 1.49
N VAL A 75 7.67 14.05 1.90
CA VAL A 75 6.79 13.76 3.03
C VAL A 75 7.62 13.47 4.27
N GLU A 76 7.29 14.12 5.39
CA GLU A 76 7.88 13.75 6.68
C GLU A 76 7.19 12.51 7.19
N ILE A 77 7.74 11.35 6.82
CA ILE A 77 7.08 10.07 7.01
C ILE A 77 6.71 9.82 8.47
N LYS A 78 7.60 10.14 9.40
CA LYS A 78 7.37 9.85 10.82
C LYS A 78 6.34 10.76 11.48
N SER A 79 5.97 11.87 10.84
CA SER A 79 4.99 12.78 11.42
C SER A 79 3.54 12.43 11.10
N HIS A 80 3.33 11.38 10.29
CA HIS A 80 1.99 10.97 9.90
C HIS A 80 1.60 9.65 10.56
N PRO A 81 0.51 9.64 11.35
CA PRO A 81 0.09 8.41 12.05
C PRO A 81 -0.42 7.32 11.10
N ASN A 82 -0.78 7.67 9.87
CA ASN A 82 -1.25 6.72 8.88
C ASN A 82 -0.14 6.22 7.96
N VAL A 83 1.10 6.26 8.44
CA VAL A 83 2.24 5.64 7.75
C VAL A 83 2.89 4.64 8.70
N TYR A 84 2.95 3.40 8.26
CA TYR A 84 3.60 2.32 9.00
C TYR A 84 4.86 1.89 8.27
N ILE A 85 5.98 1.86 8.99
CA ILE A 85 7.26 1.44 8.42
C ILE A 85 7.49 -0.02 8.79
N ASP A 86 7.50 -0.88 7.78
CA ASP A 86 7.61 -2.32 7.96
C ASP A 86 9.09 -2.75 7.98
N TRP A 87 9.76 -2.48 9.11
CA TRP A 87 11.18 -2.79 9.25
C TRP A 87 11.47 -4.29 9.22
N ASN A 88 10.49 -5.13 9.58
CA ASN A 88 10.67 -6.57 9.66
C ASN A 88 10.23 -7.31 8.40
N ASN A 89 9.88 -6.56 7.34
CA ASN A 89 9.46 -7.13 6.05
C ASN A 89 8.29 -8.12 6.17
N GLN A 90 7.38 -7.85 7.11
CA GLN A 90 6.17 -8.67 7.28
C GLN A 90 5.23 -8.57 6.08
N PHE A 91 5.34 -7.47 5.33
CA PHE A 91 4.53 -7.22 4.13
C PHE A 91 5.28 -7.47 2.83
N LYS A 92 6.50 -8.01 2.91
CA LYS A 92 7.25 -8.34 1.71
C LYS A 92 6.72 -9.64 1.12
N LEU A 93 5.98 -9.54 0.02
CA LEU A 93 5.34 -10.69 -0.61
C LEU A 93 6.35 -11.76 -1.02
N PRO A 94 5.97 -13.04 -0.90
CA PRO A 94 6.86 -14.14 -1.31
C PRO A 94 6.78 -14.47 -2.79
N THR A 95 6.09 -13.66 -3.58
CA THR A 95 5.92 -13.87 -5.03
C THR A 95 6.65 -12.79 -5.81
N ASP A 96 6.69 -12.95 -7.13
CA ASP A 96 7.31 -11.96 -8.01
C ASP A 96 6.59 -10.61 -7.98
N HIS A 97 5.37 -10.56 -7.45
CA HIS A 97 4.63 -9.32 -7.31
C HIS A 97 5.16 -8.43 -6.18
N SER A 98 6.15 -8.90 -5.43
CA SER A 98 6.76 -8.12 -4.34
C SER A 98 7.37 -6.80 -4.82
N ILE A 99 7.61 -6.66 -6.12
CA ILE A 99 8.17 -5.44 -6.70
C ILE A 99 7.13 -4.37 -7.02
N TYR A 100 5.84 -4.71 -6.89
CA TYR A 100 4.77 -3.79 -7.23
C TYR A 100 4.06 -3.24 -5.99
N PRO A 101 3.66 -1.96 -6.03
CA PRO A 101 2.74 -1.46 -5.00
C PRO A 101 1.44 -2.23 -5.02
N CYS A 102 0.80 -2.33 -3.87
CA CYS A 102 -0.45 -3.08 -3.75
C CYS A 102 -1.52 -2.22 -3.09
N VAL A 103 -2.69 -2.15 -3.71
CA VAL A 103 -3.86 -1.48 -3.17
C VAL A 103 -4.73 -2.54 -2.51
N ILE A 104 -4.90 -2.43 -1.20
CA ILE A 104 -5.62 -3.43 -0.41
C ILE A 104 -6.86 -2.78 0.17
N GLN A 105 -8.03 -3.33 -0.11
CA GLN A 105 -9.26 -2.90 0.52
C GLN A 105 -9.47 -3.70 1.81
N VAL A 106 -9.72 -2.97 2.90
CA VAL A 106 -9.93 -3.59 4.21
C VAL A 106 -11.28 -3.14 4.77
N ASN A 107 -11.85 -3.99 5.60
CA ASN A 107 -13.07 -3.68 6.33
C ASN A 107 -12.94 -4.25 7.73
N LYS A 108 -13.03 -3.37 8.74
CA LYS A 108 -12.89 -3.75 10.14
C LYS A 108 -11.60 -4.53 10.41
N GLY A 109 -10.52 -4.08 9.77
CA GLY A 109 -9.20 -4.68 9.96
C GLY A 109 -8.96 -5.97 9.20
N LYS A 110 -9.86 -6.34 8.29
CA LYS A 110 -9.73 -7.58 7.51
C LYS A 110 -9.66 -7.31 6.03
N LEU A 111 -8.81 -8.05 5.34
CA LEU A 111 -8.64 -7.95 3.90
C LEU A 111 -9.93 -8.33 3.17
N GLN A 112 -10.37 -7.47 2.25
CA GLN A 112 -11.51 -7.74 1.37
C GLN A 112 -11.04 -8.13 -0.01
N GLN A 113 -10.18 -7.32 -0.60
CA GLN A 113 -9.63 -7.60 -1.93
C GLN A 113 -8.34 -6.80 -2.09
N TYR A 114 -7.55 -7.15 -3.10
CA TYR A 114 -6.31 -6.44 -3.37
C TYR A 114 -6.04 -6.41 -4.88
N ALA A 115 -5.25 -5.43 -5.30
CA ALA A 115 -4.82 -5.31 -6.69
C ALA A 115 -3.44 -4.64 -6.73
N PHE A 116 -2.60 -5.08 -7.67
CA PHE A 116 -1.27 -4.52 -7.80
C PHE A 116 -1.26 -3.35 -8.79
N GLN A 117 -0.45 -2.35 -8.47
CA GLN A 117 -0.13 -1.30 -9.42
C GLN A 117 1.01 -1.80 -10.29
N SER A 118 0.71 -2.18 -11.52
CA SER A 118 1.68 -2.75 -12.45
C SER A 118 1.47 -2.12 -13.83
N PRO A 119 2.37 -2.38 -14.80
CA PRO A 119 2.16 -1.85 -16.15
C PRO A 119 0.83 -2.28 -16.79
N LYS A 120 0.27 -3.39 -16.34
CA LYS A 120 -0.98 -3.91 -16.89
C LYS A 120 -2.22 -3.57 -16.05
N THR A 121 -2.02 -3.15 -14.81
CA THR A 121 -3.13 -2.94 -13.87
C THR A 121 -2.98 -1.59 -13.17
N PRO A 122 -3.81 -0.59 -13.51
CA PRO A 122 -3.70 0.75 -12.91
C PRO A 122 -4.47 0.84 -11.60
N ALA A 123 -4.05 0.07 -10.59
CA ALA A 123 -4.79 -0.01 -9.33
C ALA A 123 -4.90 1.32 -8.60
N LEU A 124 -3.84 2.13 -8.61
CA LEU A 124 -3.87 3.44 -7.94
C LEU A 124 -4.79 4.42 -8.65
N TYR A 125 -4.80 4.40 -9.98
CA TYR A 125 -5.71 5.23 -10.75
C TYR A 125 -7.17 4.86 -10.46
N ASN A 126 -7.45 3.56 -10.41
CA ASN A 126 -8.80 3.08 -10.09
C ASN A 126 -9.22 3.51 -8.70
N LEU A 127 -8.30 3.46 -7.73
CA LEU A 127 -8.59 3.92 -6.38
C LEU A 127 -8.87 5.42 -6.36
N GLU A 128 -8.09 6.22 -7.08
CA GLU A 128 -8.34 7.66 -7.15
C GLU A 128 -9.73 7.98 -7.66
N LYS A 129 -10.20 7.24 -8.64
CA LYS A 129 -11.54 7.43 -9.16
C LYS A 129 -12.59 7.15 -8.09
N LEU A 130 -12.40 6.09 -7.31
CA LEU A 130 -13.32 5.77 -6.22
C LEU A 130 -13.33 6.87 -5.15
N LEU A 131 -12.15 7.38 -4.79
CA LEU A 131 -12.04 8.43 -3.79
C LEU A 131 -12.73 9.72 -4.25
N LYS A 132 -12.60 10.07 -5.53
CA LYS A 132 -13.27 11.24 -6.08
C LYS A 132 -14.79 11.10 -6.07
N GLN A 133 -15.30 9.89 -6.34
CA GLN A 133 -16.73 9.64 -6.30
C GLN A 133 -17.28 9.80 -4.90
N GLN A 134 -16.54 9.39 -3.89
CA GLN A 134 -16.96 9.54 -2.50
C GLN A 134 -17.00 11.00 -2.06
N HIS A 135 -16.16 11.84 -2.64
CA HIS A 135 -16.13 13.27 -2.32
C HIS A 135 -17.26 14.06 -2.97
N LYS A 136 -17.95 13.53 -3.97
CA LYS A 136 -19.02 14.23 -4.66
C LYS A 136 -20.35 14.16 -3.94
N GLU A 137 -20.40 13.41 -2.88
CA GLU A 137 -21.58 13.36 -2.03
C GLU A 137 -21.46 14.36 -0.87
#